data_e1286b11514fef60ede98a0e94b99871
#
_entry.id   e1286b11514fef60ede98a0e94b99871
#
_cell.length_a   1.000
_cell.length_b   1.000
_cell.length_c   1.000
_cell.angle_alpha   90.00
_cell.angle_beta   90.00
_cell.angle_gamma   90.00
#
_symmetry.space_group_name_H-M   'P 1'
#
loop_
_entity.id
_entity.type
_entity.pdbx_description
1 polymer ?
#
loop_
_entity_poly.entity_id
_entity_poly.type
_entity_poly.pdbx_seq_one_letter_code
_entity_poly.pdbx_strand_id
1 'polypeptide(L)'
;MTTPAHAPTDAEPAHAPTDPEPARAPTDPEPAHAPTDPEPARAPTDAEPARAPTDPEPARAPTDAEPARGPIEDSEPRVAAIEQELSALFRRSRSASLRLARRVHPDMDAAGYALISQIELGTGTSGTGTRASDVAQILGLDKSTVSRGITQLENLGLIERVGDPDDGRARLLRLTSTGAERYEAMRTQRQTEFRAILDRWNPTDLADLARLLARLNTDLG
;
A
#
# COMPACT_ATOMS: atom_id res chain seq x y z
N MET A 1 -34.62 67.51 27.85
CA MET A 1 -34.65 66.92 29.20
C MET A 1 -33.69 65.77 29.20
N THR A 2 -32.72 65.83 30.02
CA THR A 2 -31.36 65.30 30.03
C THR A 2 -31.31 63.82 30.53
N THR A 3 -30.65 62.98 29.83
CA THR A 3 -30.16 61.67 30.27
C THR A 3 -28.93 61.80 31.12
N PRO A 4 -28.65 60.92 32.07
CA PRO A 4 -27.24 60.56 32.20
C PRO A 4 -26.98 59.07 32.00
N ALA A 5 -25.84 58.86 31.39
CA ALA A 5 -25.15 57.59 31.13
C ALA A 5 -24.65 56.93 32.42
N HIS A 6 -24.75 55.62 32.48
CA HIS A 6 -24.12 54.81 33.52
C HIS A 6 -22.95 54.06 32.88
N ALA A 7 -21.74 54.24 33.41
CA ALA A 7 -20.55 53.55 33.04
C ALA A 7 -20.50 52.14 33.65
N PRO A 8 -19.99 51.11 32.96
CA PRO A 8 -19.73 49.81 33.57
C PRO A 8 -18.34 49.75 34.23
N THR A 9 -18.36 49.13 35.38
CA THR A 9 -17.34 48.84 36.37
C THR A 9 -16.21 47.96 35.81
N ASP A 10 -15.00 48.22 36.24
CA ASP A 10 -13.75 47.49 36.00
C ASP A 10 -13.88 45.99 36.23
N ALA A 11 -13.43 45.22 35.21
CA ALA A 11 -13.20 43.81 35.33
C ALA A 11 -11.72 43.54 35.66
N GLU A 12 -11.51 42.86 36.76
CA GLU A 12 -10.25 42.40 37.33
C GLU A 12 -9.52 41.45 36.34
N PRO A 13 -8.18 41.53 36.18
CA PRO A 13 -7.45 40.64 35.26
C PRO A 13 -7.33 39.22 35.83
N ALA A 14 -7.78 38.23 35.04
CA ALA A 14 -7.66 36.81 35.32
C ALA A 14 -6.19 36.38 35.38
N HIS A 15 -5.86 35.61 36.42
CA HIS A 15 -4.55 34.97 36.61
C HIS A 15 -4.17 34.07 35.43
N ALA A 16 -2.93 34.23 34.96
CA ALA A 16 -2.30 33.34 34.01
C ALA A 16 -2.10 31.91 34.59
N PRO A 17 -2.31 30.87 33.84
CA PRO A 17 -2.01 29.52 34.30
C PRO A 17 -0.49 29.30 34.37
N THR A 18 -0.05 28.73 35.50
CA THR A 18 1.32 28.33 35.82
C THR A 18 1.76 27.18 34.88
N ASP A 19 2.92 27.33 34.27
CA ASP A 19 3.56 26.30 33.42
C ASP A 19 3.78 25.01 34.23
N PRO A 20 3.49 23.84 33.63
CA PRO A 20 3.86 22.57 34.25
C PRO A 20 5.38 22.30 34.12
N GLU A 21 5.97 21.91 35.25
CA GLU A 21 7.37 21.49 35.43
C GLU A 21 7.75 20.37 34.44
N PRO A 22 8.95 20.42 33.80
CA PRO A 22 9.34 19.40 32.83
C PRO A 22 9.57 18.05 33.53
N ALA A 23 8.91 17.01 33.03
CA ALA A 23 9.05 15.63 33.46
C ALA A 23 10.50 15.14 33.26
N ARG A 24 11.08 14.56 34.34
CA ARG A 24 12.41 13.94 34.36
C ARG A 24 12.47 12.81 33.33
N ALA A 25 13.54 12.83 32.53
CA ALA A 25 13.89 11.75 31.61
C ALA A 25 14.12 10.42 32.36
N PRO A 26 13.71 9.29 31.78
CA PRO A 26 14.01 7.98 32.35
C PRO A 26 15.49 7.66 32.19
N THR A 27 16.07 7.15 33.28
CA THR A 27 17.46 6.70 33.42
C THR A 27 17.68 5.47 32.52
N ASP A 28 18.76 5.47 31.74
CA ASP A 28 19.20 4.37 30.89
C ASP A 28 19.42 3.09 31.73
N PRO A 29 19.00 1.92 31.20
CA PRO A 29 19.35 0.64 31.81
C PRO A 29 20.82 0.30 31.53
N GLU A 30 21.51 -0.16 32.57
CA GLU A 30 22.85 -0.66 32.60
C GLU A 30 23.07 -1.83 31.60
N PRO A 31 24.20 -1.91 30.86
CA PRO A 31 24.42 -2.97 29.88
C PRO A 31 24.61 -4.33 30.56
N ALA A 32 23.80 -5.31 30.14
CA ALA A 32 23.91 -6.69 30.57
C ALA A 32 25.21 -7.31 30.14
N HIS A 33 25.86 -8.00 31.09
CA HIS A 33 27.13 -8.74 30.93
C HIS A 33 27.03 -9.79 29.79
N ALA A 34 28.02 -9.80 28.91
CA ALA A 34 28.22 -10.79 27.88
C ALA A 34 28.43 -12.20 28.49
N PRO A 35 27.91 -13.26 27.90
CA PRO A 35 28.20 -14.60 28.33
C PRO A 35 29.65 -15.01 27.93
N THR A 36 30.36 -15.61 28.89
CA THR A 36 31.68 -16.14 28.80
C THR A 36 31.73 -17.32 27.80
N ASP A 37 32.73 -17.29 26.90
CA ASP A 37 33.00 -18.36 25.94
C ASP A 37 33.29 -19.71 26.61
N PRO A 38 32.77 -20.84 26.10
CA PRO A 38 33.15 -22.15 26.56
C PRO A 38 34.52 -22.55 26.00
N GLU A 39 35.36 -23.09 26.89
CA GLU A 39 36.69 -23.64 26.70
C GLU A 39 36.71 -24.74 25.61
N PRO A 40 37.69 -24.80 24.71
CA PRO A 40 37.77 -25.82 23.66
C PRO A 40 38.10 -27.20 24.23
N ALA A 41 37.24 -28.17 23.95
CA ALA A 41 37.41 -29.57 24.30
C ALA A 41 38.64 -30.17 23.57
N ARG A 42 39.50 -30.86 24.35
CA ARG A 42 40.66 -31.59 23.87
C ARG A 42 40.30 -32.71 22.91
N ALA A 43 41.00 -32.79 21.79
CA ALA A 43 40.90 -33.89 20.82
C ALA A 43 41.42 -35.22 21.45
N PRO A 44 40.78 -36.35 21.15
CA PRO A 44 41.39 -37.67 21.42
C PRO A 44 42.34 -38.03 20.28
N THR A 45 43.52 -38.49 20.71
CA THR A 45 44.61 -39.01 19.89
C THR A 45 44.33 -40.45 19.48
N ASP A 46 44.76 -40.76 18.24
CA ASP A 46 45.04 -42.09 17.68
C ASP A 46 43.92 -43.13 17.55
N ALA A 47 43.42 -43.22 16.31
CA ALA A 47 42.87 -44.45 15.76
C ALA A 47 43.50 -44.76 14.40
N GLU A 48 43.99 -45.97 14.30
CA GLU A 48 44.71 -46.65 13.22
C GLU A 48 43.97 -46.56 11.85
N PRO A 49 44.66 -46.46 10.69
CA PRO A 49 44.01 -46.30 9.40
C PRO A 49 43.39 -47.62 8.93
N ALA A 50 42.06 -47.67 8.91
CA ALA A 50 41.31 -48.73 8.29
C ALA A 50 41.39 -48.57 6.74
N ARG A 51 41.57 -49.73 6.10
CA ARG A 51 41.67 -49.88 4.62
C ARG A 51 40.51 -49.16 3.90
N ALA A 52 40.88 -48.45 2.84
CA ALA A 52 39.97 -47.83 1.88
C ALA A 52 38.99 -48.85 1.27
N PRO A 53 37.68 -48.58 1.26
CA PRO A 53 36.75 -49.24 0.37
C PRO A 53 36.85 -48.58 -0.97
N THR A 54 36.80 -49.42 -2.02
CA THR A 54 36.77 -49.14 -3.44
C THR A 54 35.72 -48.05 -3.75
N ASP A 55 36.14 -47.06 -4.52
CA ASP A 55 35.31 -45.97 -5.03
C ASP A 55 33.97 -46.48 -5.60
N PRO A 56 32.83 -46.00 -5.11
CA PRO A 56 31.59 -46.10 -5.90
C PRO A 56 31.64 -45.09 -7.04
N GLU A 57 31.39 -45.57 -8.23
CA GLU A 57 31.16 -44.78 -9.45
C GLU A 57 30.33 -43.52 -9.13
N PRO A 58 30.73 -42.33 -9.65
CA PRO A 58 30.01 -41.10 -9.37
C PRO A 58 28.57 -41.24 -9.87
N ALA A 59 27.63 -41.25 -8.93
CA ALA A 59 26.22 -41.12 -9.23
C ALA A 59 26.04 -39.88 -10.08
N ARG A 60 25.57 -40.05 -11.33
CA ARG A 60 25.17 -38.94 -12.20
C ARG A 60 24.26 -38.04 -11.43
N ALA A 61 24.65 -36.76 -11.30
CA ALA A 61 23.78 -35.70 -10.81
C ALA A 61 22.44 -35.80 -11.52
N PRO A 62 21.31 -35.61 -10.78
CA PRO A 62 20.04 -35.46 -11.45
C PRO A 62 20.17 -34.25 -12.38
N THR A 63 20.14 -34.50 -13.67
CA THR A 63 19.96 -33.46 -14.68
C THR A 63 18.79 -32.63 -14.26
N ASP A 64 18.98 -31.32 -14.10
CA ASP A 64 17.92 -30.35 -13.95
C ASP A 64 16.83 -30.66 -14.96
N ALA A 65 15.81 -31.37 -14.54
CA ALA A 65 14.63 -31.60 -15.34
C ALA A 65 13.96 -30.24 -15.45
N GLU A 66 14.25 -29.55 -16.55
CA GLU A 66 13.41 -28.48 -17.05
C GLU A 66 11.97 -28.98 -16.93
N PRO A 67 11.06 -28.23 -16.27
CA PRO A 67 9.68 -28.71 -16.12
C PRO A 67 9.13 -28.94 -17.52
N ALA A 68 8.90 -30.21 -17.84
CA ALA A 68 8.36 -30.65 -19.12
C ALA A 68 7.12 -29.79 -19.40
N ARG A 69 7.20 -28.93 -20.42
CA ARG A 69 6.04 -28.30 -21.02
C ARG A 69 5.21 -29.42 -21.60
N GLY A 70 4.24 -29.88 -20.82
CA GLY A 70 3.24 -30.85 -21.29
C GLY A 70 2.50 -30.29 -22.51
N PRO A 71 1.90 -31.17 -23.30
CA PRO A 71 1.21 -30.79 -24.53
C PRO A 71 0.17 -29.69 -24.25
N ILE A 72 0.03 -28.76 -25.18
CA ILE A 72 -0.87 -27.59 -25.11
C ILE A 72 -2.34 -28.04 -24.90
N GLU A 73 -2.70 -29.25 -25.34
CA GLU A 73 -4.04 -29.84 -25.23
C GLU A 73 -4.54 -30.00 -23.77
N ASP A 74 -3.65 -30.25 -22.80
CA ASP A 74 -4.01 -30.31 -21.38
C ASP A 74 -4.13 -28.94 -20.70
N SER A 75 -3.77 -27.87 -21.41
CA SER A 75 -3.75 -26.49 -20.88
C SER A 75 -5.08 -25.76 -21.06
N GLU A 76 -5.87 -26.10 -22.08
CA GLU A 76 -7.13 -25.38 -22.40
C GLU A 76 -8.13 -25.35 -21.25
N PRO A 77 -8.46 -26.47 -20.57
CA PRO A 77 -9.40 -26.41 -19.46
C PRO A 77 -8.88 -25.60 -18.27
N ARG A 78 -7.57 -25.55 -18.07
CA ARG A 78 -6.94 -24.75 -16.99
C ARG A 78 -6.95 -23.27 -17.33
N VAL A 79 -6.69 -22.89 -18.58
CA VAL A 79 -6.77 -21.51 -19.05
C VAL A 79 -8.21 -21.01 -18.93
N ALA A 80 -9.19 -21.79 -19.40
CA ALA A 80 -10.59 -21.45 -19.28
C ALA A 80 -11.05 -21.24 -17.81
N ALA A 81 -10.57 -22.06 -16.90
CA ALA A 81 -10.84 -21.90 -15.47
C ALA A 81 -10.26 -20.59 -14.92
N ILE A 82 -9.02 -20.25 -15.31
CA ILE A 82 -8.36 -18.99 -14.93
C ILE A 82 -9.16 -17.79 -15.47
N GLU A 83 -9.54 -17.82 -16.75
CA GLU A 83 -10.35 -16.75 -17.38
C GLU A 83 -11.69 -16.57 -16.67
N GLN A 84 -12.34 -17.65 -16.27
CA GLN A 84 -13.60 -17.61 -15.55
C GLN A 84 -13.43 -16.93 -14.18
N GLU A 85 -12.40 -17.29 -13.40
CA GLU A 85 -12.13 -16.69 -12.10
C GLU A 85 -11.70 -15.22 -12.20
N LEU A 86 -10.86 -14.86 -13.18
CA LEU A 86 -10.53 -13.47 -13.46
C LEU A 86 -11.77 -12.66 -13.85
N SER A 87 -12.64 -13.19 -14.70
CA SER A 87 -13.89 -12.55 -15.06
C SER A 87 -14.81 -12.32 -13.86
N ALA A 88 -14.89 -13.30 -12.95
CA ALA A 88 -15.62 -13.16 -11.70
C ALA A 88 -14.99 -12.10 -10.78
N LEU A 89 -13.67 -12.07 -10.68
CA LEU A 89 -12.92 -11.06 -9.92
C LEU A 89 -13.16 -9.65 -10.48
N PHE A 90 -13.09 -9.45 -11.79
CA PHE A 90 -13.36 -8.16 -12.43
C PHE A 90 -14.79 -7.69 -12.23
N ARG A 91 -15.79 -8.57 -12.31
CA ARG A 91 -17.19 -8.21 -11.99
C ARG A 91 -17.33 -7.75 -10.54
N ARG A 92 -16.72 -8.48 -9.58
CA ARG A 92 -16.73 -8.11 -8.16
C ARG A 92 -16.00 -6.79 -7.90
N SER A 93 -14.86 -6.58 -8.57
CA SER A 93 -14.07 -5.34 -8.47
C SER A 93 -14.86 -4.11 -8.91
N ARG A 94 -15.59 -4.19 -10.05
CA ARG A 94 -16.46 -3.09 -10.50
C ARG A 94 -17.54 -2.74 -9.47
N SER A 95 -18.21 -3.74 -8.90
CA SER A 95 -19.19 -3.51 -7.83
C SER A 95 -18.55 -2.96 -6.55
N ALA A 96 -17.31 -3.38 -6.25
CA ALA A 96 -16.55 -2.86 -5.13
C ALA A 96 -16.16 -1.39 -5.32
N SER A 97 -15.79 -0.98 -6.54
CA SER A 97 -15.38 0.41 -6.83
C SER A 97 -16.45 1.42 -6.46
N LEU A 98 -17.73 1.13 -6.74
CA LEU A 98 -18.83 2.02 -6.35
C LEU A 98 -19.01 2.08 -4.82
N ARG A 99 -18.87 0.94 -4.12
CA ARG A 99 -18.91 0.93 -2.64
C ARG A 99 -17.77 1.71 -2.03
N LEU A 100 -16.56 1.59 -2.58
CA LEU A 100 -15.39 2.32 -2.13
C LEU A 100 -15.52 3.82 -2.43
N ALA A 101 -16.03 4.19 -3.59
CA ALA A 101 -16.36 5.57 -3.94
C ALA A 101 -17.24 6.21 -2.86
N ARG A 102 -18.34 5.56 -2.50
CA ARG A 102 -19.31 6.06 -1.50
C ARG A 102 -18.76 6.11 -0.07
N ARG A 103 -17.70 5.36 0.23
CA ARG A 103 -16.98 5.47 1.51
C ARG A 103 -16.11 6.74 1.57
N VAL A 104 -15.58 7.19 0.43
CA VAL A 104 -14.84 8.46 0.36
C VAL A 104 -15.82 9.63 0.36
N HIS A 105 -16.84 9.59 -0.49
CA HIS A 105 -17.90 10.61 -0.53
C HIS A 105 -19.21 10.03 -1.06
N PRO A 106 -20.38 10.33 -0.43
CA PRO A 106 -21.67 9.75 -0.84
C PRO A 106 -22.06 10.02 -2.31
N ASP A 107 -21.67 11.18 -2.85
CA ASP A 107 -21.95 11.59 -4.22
C ASP A 107 -20.87 11.20 -5.23
N MET A 108 -19.84 10.44 -4.80
CA MET A 108 -18.80 9.97 -5.70
C MET A 108 -19.23 8.68 -6.38
N ASP A 109 -18.97 8.60 -7.69
CA ASP A 109 -19.18 7.41 -8.49
C ASP A 109 -17.91 6.56 -8.64
N ALA A 110 -18.02 5.42 -9.32
CA ALA A 110 -16.89 4.52 -9.55
C ALA A 110 -15.78 5.14 -10.41
N ALA A 111 -16.14 6.04 -11.34
CA ALA A 111 -15.15 6.76 -12.17
C ALA A 111 -14.35 7.77 -11.33
N GLY A 112 -15.03 8.50 -10.45
CA GLY A 112 -14.40 9.39 -9.47
C GLY A 112 -13.43 8.63 -8.56
N TYR A 113 -13.78 7.41 -8.13
CA TYR A 113 -12.88 6.57 -7.36
C TYR A 113 -11.63 6.16 -8.14
N ALA A 114 -11.77 5.81 -9.41
CA ALA A 114 -10.61 5.48 -10.25
C ALA A 114 -9.68 6.71 -10.43
N LEU A 115 -10.27 7.88 -10.66
CA LEU A 115 -9.52 9.14 -10.80
C LEU A 115 -8.76 9.51 -9.53
N ILE A 116 -9.45 9.55 -8.37
CA ILE A 116 -8.81 9.92 -7.10
C ILE A 116 -7.70 8.94 -6.71
N SER A 117 -7.89 7.64 -7.00
CA SER A 117 -6.86 6.62 -6.76
C SER A 117 -5.61 6.83 -7.60
N GLN A 118 -5.75 7.25 -8.86
CA GLN A 118 -4.61 7.53 -9.73
C GLN A 118 -3.92 8.85 -9.36
N ILE A 119 -4.67 9.86 -8.98
CA ILE A 119 -4.11 11.14 -8.50
C ILE A 119 -3.27 10.90 -7.25
N GLU A 120 -3.77 10.12 -6.29
CA GLU A 120 -3.04 9.82 -5.06
C GLU A 120 -1.77 9.00 -5.34
N LEU A 121 -1.86 7.98 -6.19
CA LEU A 121 -0.72 7.16 -6.56
C LEU A 121 0.38 7.99 -7.22
N GLY A 122 0.02 8.84 -8.18
CA GLY A 122 0.95 9.72 -8.87
C GLY A 122 1.54 10.79 -7.96
N THR A 123 0.77 11.35 -7.03
CA THR A 123 1.25 12.29 -6.01
C THR A 123 2.25 11.61 -5.08
N GLY A 124 1.97 10.39 -4.63
CA GLY A 124 2.89 9.60 -3.80
C GLY A 124 4.23 9.31 -4.50
N THR A 125 4.23 9.17 -5.82
CA THR A 125 5.44 8.93 -6.61
C THR A 125 6.22 10.21 -6.89
N SER A 126 5.54 11.31 -7.25
CA SER A 126 6.18 12.58 -7.62
C SER A 126 6.45 13.50 -6.42
N GLY A 127 5.70 13.36 -5.33
CA GLY A 127 5.70 14.26 -4.19
C GLY A 127 5.00 15.61 -4.43
N THR A 128 4.64 15.94 -5.66
CA THR A 128 4.12 17.27 -6.04
C THR A 128 2.69 17.27 -6.57
N GLY A 129 2.26 16.17 -7.18
CA GLY A 129 0.96 16.02 -7.81
C GLY A 129 1.04 15.29 -9.15
N THR A 130 -0.09 15.11 -9.82
CA THR A 130 -0.21 14.34 -11.06
C THR A 130 -0.85 15.18 -12.15
N ARG A 131 -0.35 15.09 -13.38
CA ARG A 131 -0.97 15.77 -14.53
C ARG A 131 -2.24 15.05 -14.98
N ALA A 132 -3.26 15.81 -15.37
CA ALA A 132 -4.51 15.25 -15.90
C ALA A 132 -4.28 14.38 -17.16
N SER A 133 -3.25 14.69 -17.96
CA SER A 133 -2.85 13.89 -19.13
C SER A 133 -2.40 12.49 -18.75
N ASP A 134 -1.61 12.39 -17.66
CA ASP A 134 -1.04 11.14 -17.20
C ASP A 134 -2.14 10.23 -16.61
N VAL A 135 -3.06 10.83 -15.85
CA VAL A 135 -4.27 10.13 -15.37
C VAL A 135 -5.10 9.60 -16.53
N ALA A 136 -5.30 10.41 -17.59
CA ALA A 136 -6.04 10.00 -18.78
C ALA A 136 -5.36 8.82 -19.50
N GLN A 137 -4.05 8.88 -19.67
CA GLN A 137 -3.25 7.84 -20.31
C GLN A 137 -3.32 6.52 -19.53
N ILE A 138 -3.09 6.56 -18.20
CA ILE A 138 -3.08 5.37 -17.35
C ILE A 138 -4.46 4.70 -17.32
N LEU A 139 -5.54 5.50 -17.24
CA LEU A 139 -6.90 4.97 -17.19
C LEU A 139 -7.48 4.63 -18.58
N GLY A 140 -6.79 4.96 -19.67
CA GLY A 140 -7.30 4.77 -21.03
C GLY A 140 -8.56 5.59 -21.32
N LEU A 141 -8.70 6.77 -20.70
CA LEU A 141 -9.88 7.63 -20.82
C LEU A 141 -9.59 8.82 -21.74
N ASP A 142 -10.64 9.30 -22.43
CA ASP A 142 -10.55 10.55 -23.18
C ASP A 142 -10.47 11.77 -22.26
N LYS A 143 -9.85 12.86 -22.78
CA LYS A 143 -9.63 14.10 -22.03
C LYS A 143 -10.91 14.72 -21.49
N SER A 144 -12.03 14.60 -22.21
CA SER A 144 -13.29 15.19 -21.81
C SER A 144 -13.91 14.47 -20.63
N THR A 145 -13.78 13.13 -20.58
CA THR A 145 -14.21 12.30 -19.47
C THR A 145 -13.39 12.58 -18.21
N VAL A 146 -12.06 12.64 -18.35
CA VAL A 146 -11.17 12.98 -17.23
C VAL A 146 -11.45 14.39 -16.71
N SER A 147 -11.60 15.39 -17.61
CA SER A 147 -11.89 16.76 -17.22
C SER A 147 -13.21 16.89 -16.41
N ARG A 148 -14.28 16.18 -16.82
CA ARG A 148 -15.54 16.17 -16.09
C ARG A 148 -15.40 15.54 -14.71
N GLY A 149 -14.73 14.40 -14.64
CA GLY A 149 -14.49 13.73 -13.36
C GLY A 149 -13.63 14.56 -12.40
N ILE A 150 -12.60 15.24 -12.91
CA ILE A 150 -11.78 16.18 -12.13
C ILE A 150 -12.67 17.32 -11.59
N THR A 151 -13.48 17.95 -12.42
CA THR A 151 -14.40 19.02 -11.98
C THR A 151 -15.36 18.52 -10.89
N GLN A 152 -15.89 17.30 -11.03
CA GLN A 152 -16.72 16.69 -10.00
C GLN A 152 -15.96 16.54 -8.68
N LEU A 153 -14.73 15.99 -8.70
CA LEU A 153 -13.92 15.81 -7.50
C LEU A 153 -13.51 17.14 -6.85
N GLU A 154 -13.24 18.20 -7.66
CA GLU A 154 -13.01 19.55 -7.18
C GLU A 154 -14.26 20.12 -6.48
N ASN A 155 -15.43 19.95 -7.06
CA ASN A 155 -16.71 20.39 -6.47
C ASN A 155 -17.04 19.66 -5.17
N LEU A 156 -16.61 18.41 -5.03
CA LEU A 156 -16.72 17.64 -3.78
C LEU A 156 -15.64 18.03 -2.74
N GLY A 157 -14.72 18.93 -3.08
CA GLY A 157 -13.64 19.37 -2.20
C GLY A 157 -12.58 18.30 -1.92
N LEU A 158 -12.48 17.27 -2.78
CA LEU A 158 -11.58 16.13 -2.57
C LEU A 158 -10.21 16.32 -3.22
N ILE A 159 -10.15 17.08 -4.31
CA ILE A 159 -8.89 17.40 -5.00
C ILE A 159 -8.79 18.90 -5.26
N GLU A 160 -7.58 19.35 -5.52
CA GLU A 160 -7.27 20.72 -5.92
C GLU A 160 -6.24 20.77 -7.04
N ARG A 161 -6.18 21.89 -7.78
CA ARG A 161 -5.16 22.17 -8.76
C ARG A 161 -4.08 23.07 -8.18
N VAL A 162 -2.84 22.61 -8.25
CA VAL A 162 -1.67 23.40 -7.83
C VAL A 162 -0.79 23.73 -9.02
N GLY A 163 0.07 24.73 -8.89
CA GLY A 163 1.10 25.01 -9.90
C GLY A 163 2.12 23.89 -9.98
N ASP A 164 2.55 23.54 -11.18
CA ASP A 164 3.68 22.65 -11.38
C ASP A 164 4.97 23.43 -11.05
N PRO A 165 5.82 22.98 -10.12
CA PRO A 165 7.05 23.70 -9.76
C PRO A 165 8.06 23.78 -10.91
N ASP A 166 8.02 22.85 -11.86
CA ASP A 166 8.95 22.73 -12.98
C ASP A 166 8.40 23.40 -14.26
N ASP A 167 7.07 23.60 -14.35
CA ASP A 167 6.40 24.20 -15.50
C ASP A 167 5.28 25.13 -15.04
N GLY A 168 5.56 26.40 -14.93
CA GLY A 168 4.61 27.41 -14.46
C GLY A 168 3.32 27.54 -15.29
N ARG A 169 3.25 26.91 -16.48
CA ARG A 169 2.05 26.86 -17.33
C ARG A 169 1.19 25.61 -17.05
N ALA A 170 1.75 24.60 -16.41
CA ALA A 170 1.07 23.36 -16.10
C ALA A 170 0.37 23.44 -14.74
N ARG A 171 -0.66 22.62 -14.59
CA ARG A 171 -1.38 22.42 -13.32
C ARG A 171 -1.34 20.95 -12.96
N LEU A 172 -0.96 20.70 -11.72
CA LEU A 172 -0.99 19.37 -11.11
C LEU A 172 -2.25 19.21 -10.28
N LEU A 173 -2.72 17.98 -10.20
CA LEU A 173 -3.82 17.54 -9.37
C LEU A 173 -3.24 16.89 -8.12
N ARG A 174 -3.77 17.22 -6.98
CA ARG A 174 -3.49 16.52 -5.71
C ARG A 174 -4.73 16.46 -4.84
N LEU A 175 -4.73 15.59 -3.86
CA LEU A 175 -5.81 15.55 -2.88
C LEU A 175 -5.72 16.79 -1.97
N THR A 176 -6.88 17.33 -1.58
CA THR A 176 -6.96 18.25 -0.45
C THR A 176 -6.71 17.50 0.85
N SER A 177 -6.50 18.20 1.97
CA SER A 177 -6.41 17.55 3.30
C SER A 177 -7.62 16.67 3.57
N THR A 178 -8.83 17.18 3.32
CA THR A 178 -10.09 16.43 3.47
C THR A 178 -10.13 15.21 2.53
N GLY A 179 -9.70 15.38 1.27
CA GLY A 179 -9.63 14.28 0.29
C GLY A 179 -8.67 13.18 0.74
N ALA A 180 -7.48 13.56 1.20
CA ALA A 180 -6.46 12.63 1.68
C ALA A 180 -6.94 11.86 2.92
N GLU A 181 -7.50 12.54 3.92
CA GLU A 181 -8.04 11.90 5.12
C GLU A 181 -9.12 10.87 4.81
N ARG A 182 -10.09 11.23 3.97
CA ARG A 182 -11.20 10.34 3.59
C ARG A 182 -10.72 9.15 2.75
N TYR A 183 -9.81 9.41 1.81
CA TYR A 183 -9.25 8.36 0.97
C TYR A 183 -8.43 7.37 1.80
N GLU A 184 -7.59 7.85 2.73
CA GLU A 184 -6.79 7.00 3.60
C GLU A 184 -7.65 6.19 4.58
N ALA A 185 -8.68 6.79 5.16
CA ALA A 185 -9.64 6.06 6.01
C ALA A 185 -10.31 4.90 5.24
N MET A 186 -10.77 5.15 4.01
CA MET A 186 -11.34 4.12 3.13
C MET A 186 -10.29 3.05 2.78
N ARG A 187 -9.05 3.46 2.46
CA ARG A 187 -7.95 2.55 2.10
C ARG A 187 -7.61 1.62 3.27
N THR A 188 -7.45 2.16 4.47
CA THR A 188 -7.16 1.40 5.68
C THR A 188 -8.28 0.39 5.97
N GLN A 189 -9.53 0.81 5.89
CA GLN A 189 -10.66 -0.10 6.07
C GLN A 189 -10.66 -1.23 5.03
N ARG A 190 -10.45 -0.90 3.75
CA ARG A 190 -10.34 -1.90 2.67
C ARG A 190 -9.20 -2.90 2.92
N GLN A 191 -8.04 -2.42 3.36
CA GLN A 191 -6.90 -3.29 3.69
C GLN A 191 -7.24 -4.24 4.83
N THR A 192 -7.89 -3.74 5.89
CA THR A 192 -8.33 -4.56 7.03
C THR A 192 -9.32 -5.64 6.59
N GLU A 193 -10.32 -5.28 5.77
CA GLU A 193 -11.30 -6.23 5.24
C GLU A 193 -10.63 -7.30 4.36
N PHE A 194 -9.69 -6.89 3.49
CA PHE A 194 -8.96 -7.80 2.62
C PHE A 194 -8.06 -8.74 3.43
N ARG A 195 -7.35 -8.21 4.42
CA ARG A 195 -6.53 -9.00 5.33
C ARG A 195 -7.35 -10.05 6.06
N ALA A 196 -8.51 -9.69 6.60
CA ALA A 196 -9.40 -10.64 7.28
C ALA A 196 -9.91 -11.79 6.38
N ILE A 197 -9.97 -11.58 5.07
CA ILE A 197 -10.26 -12.65 4.10
C ILE A 197 -9.05 -13.59 3.96
N LEU A 198 -7.85 -13.01 3.81
CA LEU A 198 -6.61 -13.76 3.59
C LEU A 198 -6.13 -14.49 4.84
N ASP A 199 -6.42 -14.00 6.04
CA ASP A 199 -6.07 -14.64 7.32
C ASP A 199 -6.68 -16.05 7.47
N ARG A 200 -7.67 -16.39 6.63
CA ARG A 200 -8.29 -17.73 6.60
C ARG A 200 -7.54 -18.72 5.71
N TRP A 201 -6.56 -18.25 4.97
CA TRP A 201 -5.80 -19.05 4.02
C TRP A 201 -4.55 -19.61 4.69
N ASN A 202 -4.08 -20.75 4.21
CA ASN A 202 -2.80 -21.25 4.69
C ASN A 202 -1.63 -20.42 4.09
N PRO A 203 -0.47 -20.36 4.77
CA PRO A 203 0.66 -19.55 4.32
C PRO A 203 1.22 -19.94 2.94
N THR A 204 1.13 -21.22 2.56
CA THR A 204 1.61 -21.70 1.26
C THR A 204 0.77 -21.15 0.13
N ASP A 205 -0.57 -21.22 0.25
CA ASP A 205 -1.49 -20.67 -0.77
C ASP A 205 -1.32 -19.15 -0.91
N LEU A 206 -1.06 -18.42 0.19
CA LEU A 206 -0.77 -16.98 0.14
C LEU A 206 0.51 -16.68 -0.63
N ALA A 207 1.57 -17.43 -0.35
CA ALA A 207 2.84 -17.27 -1.04
C ALA A 207 2.72 -17.61 -2.53
N ASP A 208 2.02 -18.70 -2.87
CA ASP A 208 1.79 -19.10 -4.24
C ASP A 208 0.93 -18.09 -5.00
N LEU A 209 -0.14 -17.59 -4.42
CA LEU A 209 -0.97 -16.55 -5.02
C LEU A 209 -0.14 -15.29 -5.32
N ALA A 210 0.65 -14.81 -4.35
CA ALA A 210 1.49 -13.63 -4.52
C ALA A 210 2.50 -13.83 -5.66
N ARG A 211 3.18 -14.96 -5.69
CA ARG A 211 4.17 -15.32 -6.72
C ARG A 211 3.54 -15.41 -8.11
N LEU A 212 2.38 -16.09 -8.23
CA LEU A 212 1.69 -16.27 -9.50
C LEU A 212 1.11 -14.96 -10.04
N LEU A 213 0.56 -14.11 -9.17
CA LEU A 213 0.09 -12.77 -9.56
C LEU A 213 1.24 -11.87 -10.02
N ALA A 214 2.40 -11.91 -9.32
CA ALA A 214 3.57 -11.15 -9.73
C ALA A 214 4.06 -11.57 -11.14
N ARG A 215 4.10 -12.90 -11.40
CA ARG A 215 4.46 -13.43 -12.72
C ARG A 215 3.45 -12.99 -13.79
N LEU A 216 2.15 -13.15 -13.54
CA LEU A 216 1.11 -12.76 -14.49
C LEU A 216 1.19 -11.26 -14.83
N ASN A 217 1.41 -10.40 -13.83
CA ASN A 217 1.58 -8.96 -14.06
C ASN A 217 2.80 -8.65 -14.93
N THR A 218 3.91 -9.38 -14.75
CA THR A 218 5.10 -9.23 -15.59
C THR A 218 4.85 -9.68 -17.03
N ASP A 219 4.12 -10.77 -17.22
CA ASP A 219 3.81 -11.33 -18.55
C ASP A 219 2.79 -10.47 -19.33
N LEU A 220 1.98 -9.66 -18.62
CA LEU A 220 0.99 -8.77 -19.23
C LEU A 220 1.52 -7.38 -19.60
N GLY A 221 2.71 -7.02 -19.16
CA GLY A 221 3.30 -5.79 -19.63
C GLY A 221 3.90 -4.82 -18.79
#